data_6da1bbe246f8bf6187f55c624689f566
#
_entry.id   6da1bbe246f8bf6187f55c624689f566
#
_cell.length_a   1.000
_cell.length_b   1.000
_cell.length_c   1.000
_cell.angle_alpha   90.00
_cell.angle_beta   90.00
_cell.angle_gamma   90.00
#
_symmetry.space_group_name_H-M   'P 1'
#
loop_
_entity.id
_entity.type
_entity.pdbx_description
1 polymer ?
#
loop_
_entity_poly.entity_id
_entity_poly.type
_entity_poly.pdbx_seq_one_letter_code
_entity_poly.pdbx_strand_id
1 'polypeptide(L)'
;STAFRSGNRLLHDTNKHLRYIGAKLQSDDAQGAMDYIERISGTLQETYGSICTGNLAVDSILSNMKTRLQEMNIPCYLTVNIEEARMRDIPEYDLVTIIGNITDNQMKAVPLVTDRDKRYVLFELEMLDNTIRIFAKNGMPPQQPVKMPYEDWFHGVGLHNVRETLERHGGA
;
A
#
# COMPACT_ATOMS: atom_id res chain seq x y z
N SER A 1 -1.63 16.55 -12.84
CA SER A 1 -3.12 16.56 -12.78
C SER A 1 -3.77 15.22 -13.17
N THR A 2 -3.02 14.22 -13.59
CA THR A 2 -3.53 12.88 -13.93
C THR A 2 -3.83 12.03 -12.69
N ALA A 3 -3.01 12.12 -11.65
CA ALA A 3 -3.20 11.38 -10.39
C ALA A 3 -4.50 11.79 -9.64
N PHE A 4 -4.86 13.08 -9.70
CA PHE A 4 -6.08 13.59 -9.08
C PHE A 4 -7.36 13.11 -9.80
N ARG A 5 -7.29 12.90 -11.11
CA ARG A 5 -8.40 12.35 -11.89
C ARG A 5 -8.59 10.85 -11.66
N SER A 6 -7.51 10.11 -11.43
CA SER A 6 -7.57 8.66 -11.12
C SER A 6 -8.15 8.41 -9.73
N GLY A 7 -7.76 9.20 -8.72
CA GLY A 7 -8.32 9.11 -7.36
C GLY A 7 -9.83 9.41 -7.32
N ASN A 8 -10.28 10.44 -8.02
CA ASN A 8 -11.72 10.77 -8.11
C ASN A 8 -12.53 9.70 -8.85
N ARG A 9 -11.97 9.03 -9.85
CA ARG A 9 -12.62 7.91 -10.53
C ARG A 9 -12.78 6.70 -9.60
N LEU A 10 -11.73 6.34 -8.87
CA LEU A 10 -11.76 5.23 -7.92
C LEU A 10 -12.81 5.45 -6.83
N LEU A 11 -12.82 6.64 -6.22
CA LEU A 11 -13.82 7.02 -5.22
C LEU A 11 -15.24 6.99 -5.78
N HIS A 12 -15.44 7.47 -7.01
CA HIS A 12 -16.75 7.47 -7.65
C HIS A 12 -17.24 6.05 -7.95
N ASP A 13 -16.36 5.17 -8.43
CA ASP A 13 -16.72 3.79 -8.75
C ASP A 13 -16.95 2.96 -7.47
N THR A 14 -16.13 3.15 -6.43
CA THR A 14 -16.37 2.55 -5.11
C THR A 14 -17.72 2.95 -4.54
N ASN A 15 -18.08 4.23 -4.62
CA ASN A 15 -19.38 4.72 -4.15
C ASN A 15 -20.55 4.10 -4.92
N LYS A 16 -20.42 3.83 -6.22
CA LYS A 16 -21.44 3.11 -7.00
C LYS A 16 -21.64 1.67 -6.48
N HIS A 17 -20.54 0.95 -6.24
CA HIS A 17 -20.59 -0.40 -5.71
C HIS A 17 -21.26 -0.44 -4.33
N LEU A 18 -20.86 0.47 -3.43
CA LEU A 18 -21.47 0.58 -2.09
C LEU A 18 -22.96 0.92 -2.14
N ARG A 19 -23.37 1.83 -3.02
CA ARG A 19 -24.80 2.16 -3.22
C ARG A 19 -25.60 0.96 -3.72
N TYR A 20 -25.04 0.18 -4.64
CA TYR A 20 -25.71 -1.00 -5.17
C TYR A 20 -25.90 -2.06 -4.08
N ILE A 21 -24.85 -2.33 -3.28
CA ILE A 21 -24.92 -3.24 -2.12
C ILE A 21 -25.96 -2.75 -1.12
N GLY A 22 -25.95 -1.45 -0.79
CA GLY A 22 -26.92 -0.86 0.12
C GLY A 22 -28.37 -0.98 -0.38
N ALA A 23 -28.60 -0.77 -1.68
CA ALA A 23 -29.93 -0.92 -2.28
C ALA A 23 -30.42 -2.39 -2.21
N LYS A 24 -29.53 -3.36 -2.44
CA LYS A 24 -29.84 -4.80 -2.29
C LYS A 24 -30.27 -5.14 -0.86
N LEU A 25 -29.52 -4.67 0.13
CA LEU A 25 -29.83 -4.88 1.55
C LEU A 25 -31.14 -4.21 1.96
N GLN A 26 -31.44 -3.00 1.43
CA GLN A 26 -32.70 -2.32 1.69
C GLN A 26 -33.92 -3.03 1.08
N SER A 27 -33.71 -3.79 0.00
CA SER A 27 -34.76 -4.62 -0.62
C SER A 27 -34.82 -6.03 -0.05
N ASP A 28 -34.20 -6.29 1.08
CA ASP A 28 -34.14 -7.60 1.76
C ASP A 28 -33.49 -8.72 0.90
N ASP A 29 -32.69 -8.34 -0.09
CA ASP A 29 -31.94 -9.23 -0.97
C ASP A 29 -30.49 -9.41 -0.47
N ALA A 30 -30.34 -9.97 0.72
CA ALA A 30 -29.04 -10.20 1.33
C ALA A 30 -28.17 -11.13 0.49
N GLN A 31 -28.75 -12.17 -0.13
CA GLN A 31 -28.01 -13.11 -0.99
C GLN A 31 -27.47 -12.38 -2.24
N GLY A 32 -28.30 -11.57 -2.91
CA GLY A 32 -27.85 -10.79 -4.06
C GLY A 32 -26.77 -9.76 -3.71
N ALA A 33 -26.77 -9.22 -2.49
CA ALA A 33 -25.69 -8.38 -1.99
C ALA A 33 -24.40 -9.18 -1.81
N MET A 34 -24.45 -10.38 -1.23
CA MET A 34 -23.29 -11.27 -1.05
C MET A 34 -22.69 -11.72 -2.38
N ASP A 35 -23.52 -12.18 -3.31
CA ASP A 35 -23.10 -12.58 -4.66
C ASP A 35 -22.38 -11.43 -5.40
N TYR A 36 -22.87 -10.21 -5.18
CA TYR A 36 -22.25 -9.01 -5.79
C TYR A 36 -20.90 -8.70 -5.15
N ILE A 37 -20.77 -8.82 -3.83
CA ILE A 37 -19.51 -8.65 -3.09
C ILE A 37 -18.48 -9.68 -3.56
N GLU A 38 -18.86 -10.95 -3.66
CA GLU A 38 -17.98 -12.02 -4.12
C GLU A 38 -17.49 -11.78 -5.55
N ARG A 39 -18.37 -11.33 -6.43
CA ARG A 39 -18.00 -11.00 -7.82
C ARG A 39 -17.03 -9.84 -7.90
N ILE A 40 -17.23 -8.77 -7.12
CA ILE A 40 -16.29 -7.63 -7.08
C ILE A 40 -14.95 -8.07 -6.49
N SER A 41 -14.97 -8.83 -5.40
CA SER A 41 -13.77 -9.35 -4.74
C SER A 41 -12.98 -10.26 -5.68
N GLY A 42 -13.63 -11.13 -6.45
CA GLY A 42 -13.00 -11.95 -7.47
C GLY A 42 -12.33 -11.12 -8.56
N THR A 43 -13.01 -10.11 -9.08
CA THR A 43 -12.45 -9.18 -10.08
C THR A 43 -11.27 -8.39 -9.52
N LEU A 44 -11.33 -7.96 -8.27
CA LEU A 44 -10.23 -7.29 -7.58
C LEU A 44 -9.03 -8.23 -7.39
N GLN A 45 -9.25 -9.49 -7.00
CA GLN A 45 -8.20 -10.50 -6.87
C GLN A 45 -7.50 -10.80 -8.20
N GLU A 46 -8.26 -10.90 -9.30
CA GLU A 46 -7.70 -11.09 -10.63
C GLU A 46 -6.91 -9.87 -11.11
N THR A 47 -7.38 -8.67 -10.80
CA THR A 47 -6.77 -7.41 -11.25
C THR A 47 -5.56 -7.00 -10.41
N TYR A 48 -5.62 -7.20 -9.09
CA TYR A 48 -4.60 -6.70 -8.15
C TYR A 48 -3.65 -7.79 -7.61
N GLY A 49 -3.85 -9.05 -7.97
CA GLY A 49 -3.06 -10.18 -7.43
C GLY A 49 -3.35 -10.42 -5.94
N SER A 50 -2.98 -11.57 -5.44
CA SER A 50 -3.38 -12.07 -4.12
C SER A 50 -2.60 -11.44 -2.95
N ILE A 51 -2.65 -10.13 -2.78
CA ILE A 51 -2.18 -9.50 -1.55
C ILE A 51 -3.38 -9.46 -0.62
N CYS A 52 -3.33 -10.24 0.45
CA CYS A 52 -4.37 -10.32 1.45
C CYS A 52 -3.74 -10.25 2.84
N THR A 53 -3.69 -9.06 3.41
CA THR A 53 -3.23 -8.84 4.78
C THR A 53 -4.37 -8.84 5.79
N GLY A 54 -5.62 -8.85 5.31
CA GLY A 54 -6.81 -8.63 6.13
C GLY A 54 -7.10 -7.16 6.43
N ASN A 55 -6.31 -6.24 5.89
CA ASN A 55 -6.56 -4.81 5.95
C ASN A 55 -6.61 -4.23 4.51
N LEU A 56 -7.79 -3.80 4.10
CA LEU A 56 -8.04 -3.35 2.73
C LEU A 56 -7.18 -2.14 2.32
N ALA A 57 -6.90 -1.24 3.25
CA ALA A 57 -6.07 -0.07 2.97
C ALA A 57 -4.61 -0.48 2.69
N VAL A 58 -4.06 -1.40 3.48
CA VAL A 58 -2.72 -1.97 3.28
C VAL A 58 -2.65 -2.74 1.96
N ASP A 59 -3.65 -3.58 1.69
CA ASP A 59 -3.74 -4.35 0.44
C ASP A 59 -3.76 -3.43 -0.78
N SER A 60 -4.49 -2.33 -0.70
CA SER A 60 -4.56 -1.32 -1.76
C SER A 60 -3.22 -0.60 -1.98
N ILE A 61 -2.51 -0.23 -0.91
CA ILE A 61 -1.19 0.42 -0.99
C ILE A 61 -0.19 -0.51 -1.67
N LEU A 62 -0.09 -1.75 -1.21
CA LEU A 62 0.88 -2.73 -1.74
C LEU A 62 0.55 -3.15 -3.17
N SER A 63 -0.73 -3.31 -3.51
CA SER A 63 -1.18 -3.63 -4.87
C SER A 63 -0.88 -2.48 -5.83
N ASN A 64 -1.13 -1.24 -5.42
CA ASN A 64 -0.80 -0.05 -6.23
C ASN A 64 0.72 0.05 -6.48
N MET A 65 1.53 -0.14 -5.43
CA MET A 65 2.99 -0.17 -5.59
C MET A 65 3.42 -1.23 -6.61
N LYS A 66 2.92 -2.46 -6.50
CA LYS A 66 3.23 -3.56 -7.41
C LYS A 66 2.87 -3.23 -8.85
N THR A 67 1.64 -2.74 -9.09
CA THR A 67 1.15 -2.36 -10.41
C THR A 67 2.02 -1.28 -11.05
N ARG A 68 2.32 -0.21 -10.30
CA ARG A 68 3.14 0.90 -10.81
C ARG A 68 4.57 0.47 -11.13
N LEU A 69 5.17 -0.42 -10.32
CA LEU A 69 6.50 -0.96 -10.59
C LEU A 69 6.50 -1.85 -11.84
N GLN A 70 5.44 -2.64 -12.05
CA GLN A 70 5.26 -3.43 -13.28
C GLN A 70 5.16 -2.54 -14.52
N GLU A 71 4.38 -1.46 -14.47
CA GLU A 71 4.27 -0.48 -15.56
C GLU A 71 5.62 0.19 -15.89
N MET A 72 6.48 0.37 -14.89
CA MET A 72 7.84 0.93 -15.05
C MET A 72 8.89 -0.13 -15.41
N ASN A 73 8.52 -1.41 -15.54
CA ASN A 73 9.43 -2.54 -15.73
C ASN A 73 10.50 -2.63 -14.64
N ILE A 74 10.13 -2.38 -13.39
CA ILE A 74 11.00 -2.48 -12.22
C ILE A 74 10.65 -3.74 -11.43
N PRO A 75 11.62 -4.63 -11.16
CA PRO A 75 11.39 -5.84 -10.35
C PRO A 75 10.85 -5.49 -8.97
N CYS A 76 9.74 -6.11 -8.59
CA CYS A 76 9.09 -5.98 -7.30
C CYS A 76 9.02 -7.34 -6.61
N TYR A 77 9.71 -7.46 -5.50
CA TYR A 77 9.71 -8.64 -4.63
C TYR A 77 8.86 -8.31 -3.40
N LEU A 78 7.64 -8.83 -3.39
CA LEU A 78 6.68 -8.57 -2.34
C LEU A 78 6.34 -9.88 -1.62
N THR A 79 6.62 -9.95 -0.32
CA THR A 79 6.28 -11.06 0.55
C THR A 79 5.35 -10.57 1.65
N VAL A 80 4.21 -11.24 1.78
CA VAL A 80 3.24 -10.99 2.85
C VAL A 80 2.97 -12.32 3.55
N ASN A 81 3.38 -12.42 4.79
CA ASN A 81 3.19 -13.59 5.64
C ASN A 81 2.71 -13.13 7.02
N ILE A 82 1.43 -12.81 7.12
CA ILE A 82 0.79 -12.28 8.32
C ILE A 82 -0.60 -12.87 8.49
N GLU A 83 -0.98 -13.12 9.74
CA GLU A 83 -2.34 -13.52 10.07
C GLU A 83 -3.27 -12.31 10.07
N GLU A 84 -4.39 -12.38 9.35
CA GLU A 84 -5.37 -11.29 9.24
C GLU A 84 -5.82 -10.74 10.61
N ALA A 85 -5.99 -11.63 11.59
CA ALA A 85 -6.42 -11.24 12.92
C ALA A 85 -5.44 -10.26 13.58
N ARG A 86 -4.14 -10.36 13.29
CA ARG A 86 -3.09 -9.52 13.87
C ARG A 86 -3.04 -8.12 13.27
N MET A 87 -3.44 -7.98 12.01
CA MET A 87 -3.55 -6.66 11.40
C MET A 87 -4.63 -5.81 12.03
N ARG A 88 -5.63 -6.42 12.66
CA ARG A 88 -6.72 -5.72 13.35
C ARG A 88 -6.32 -5.15 14.70
N ASP A 89 -5.22 -5.63 15.29
CA ASP A 89 -4.73 -5.16 16.58
C ASP A 89 -4.05 -3.77 16.49
N ILE A 90 -3.70 -3.34 15.26
CA ILE A 90 -3.09 -2.04 15.01
C ILE A 90 -4.12 -1.14 14.31
N PRO A 91 -4.31 0.11 14.77
CA PRO A 91 -5.19 1.05 14.10
C PRO A 91 -4.85 1.22 12.62
N GLU A 92 -5.84 1.19 11.74
CA GLU A 92 -5.67 1.30 10.29
C GLU A 92 -4.89 2.56 9.91
N TYR A 93 -5.16 3.68 10.57
CA TYR A 93 -4.43 4.93 10.34
C TYR A 93 -2.92 4.77 10.56
N ASP A 94 -2.51 4.03 11.59
CA ASP A 94 -1.10 3.81 11.89
C ASP A 94 -0.44 2.87 10.88
N LEU A 95 -1.14 1.81 10.44
CA LEU A 95 -0.69 0.92 9.38
C LEU A 95 -0.50 1.68 8.06
N VAL A 96 -1.48 2.49 7.67
CA VAL A 96 -1.42 3.33 6.47
C VAL A 96 -0.26 4.33 6.56
N THR A 97 -0.04 4.93 7.74
CA THR A 97 1.06 5.86 7.96
C THR A 97 2.41 5.17 7.80
N ILE A 98 2.60 4.01 8.41
CA ILE A 98 3.88 3.28 8.34
C ILE A 98 4.13 2.76 6.92
N ILE A 99 3.21 1.95 6.41
CA ILE A 99 3.38 1.25 5.12
C ILE A 99 3.36 2.23 3.97
N GLY A 100 2.46 3.22 4.00
CA GLY A 100 2.37 4.26 2.97
C GLY A 100 3.64 5.08 2.86
N ASN A 101 4.20 5.56 3.98
CA ASN A 101 5.45 6.33 3.94
C ASN A 101 6.65 5.50 3.47
N ILE A 102 6.73 4.22 3.86
CA ILE A 102 7.82 3.33 3.41
C ILE A 102 7.71 3.09 1.90
N THR A 103 6.53 2.72 1.41
CA THR A 103 6.30 2.45 -0.02
C THR A 103 6.48 3.70 -0.88
N ASP A 104 6.01 4.86 -0.41
CA ASP A 104 6.21 6.14 -1.09
C ASP A 104 7.70 6.49 -1.22
N ASN A 105 8.50 6.25 -0.18
CA ASN A 105 9.95 6.47 -0.23
C ASN A 105 10.60 5.55 -1.26
N GLN A 106 10.22 4.27 -1.30
CA GLN A 106 10.74 3.33 -2.32
C GLN A 106 10.35 3.78 -3.73
N MET A 107 9.08 4.16 -3.94
CA MET A 107 8.55 4.59 -5.22
C MET A 107 9.18 5.90 -5.74
N LYS A 108 9.61 6.79 -4.84
CA LYS A 108 10.32 8.03 -5.20
C LYS A 108 11.79 7.77 -5.51
N ALA A 109 12.44 6.85 -4.78
CA ALA A 109 13.87 6.60 -4.91
C ALA A 109 14.23 5.73 -6.13
N VAL A 110 13.50 4.65 -6.37
CA VAL A 110 13.90 3.65 -7.35
C VAL A 110 13.95 4.15 -8.80
N PRO A 111 13.08 5.05 -9.29
CA PRO A 111 13.19 5.60 -10.64
C PRO A 111 14.43 6.46 -10.86
N LEU A 112 15.00 7.02 -9.79
CA LEU A 112 16.19 7.87 -9.81
C LEU A 112 17.51 7.07 -9.92
N VAL A 113 17.45 5.75 -9.77
CA VAL A 113 18.62 4.88 -9.98
C VAL A 113 18.98 4.89 -11.46
N THR A 114 20.16 5.37 -11.80
CA THR A 114 20.60 5.52 -13.19
C THR A 114 20.84 4.17 -13.87
N ASP A 115 21.45 3.22 -13.15
CA ASP A 115 21.69 1.86 -13.61
C ASP A 115 20.39 1.04 -13.52
N ARG A 116 19.80 0.71 -14.66
CA ARG A 116 18.52 -0.01 -14.72
C ARG A 116 18.58 -1.39 -14.06
N ASP A 117 19.72 -2.06 -14.15
CA ASP A 117 19.91 -3.41 -13.59
C ASP A 117 19.95 -3.40 -12.05
N LYS A 118 20.13 -2.22 -11.45
CA LYS A 118 20.11 -2.02 -10.00
C LYS A 118 18.75 -1.49 -9.50
N ARG A 119 17.76 -1.34 -10.38
CA ARG A 119 16.40 -0.96 -9.99
C ARG A 119 15.66 -2.17 -9.49
N TYR A 120 15.28 -2.16 -8.23
CA TYR A 120 14.41 -3.16 -7.63
C TYR A 120 13.73 -2.58 -6.39
N VAL A 121 12.62 -3.16 -6.01
CA VAL A 121 11.94 -2.94 -4.74
C VAL A 121 11.72 -4.30 -4.08
N LEU A 122 12.09 -4.40 -2.81
CA LEU A 122 11.78 -5.52 -1.95
C LEU A 122 11.00 -5.00 -0.75
N PHE A 123 9.87 -5.63 -0.45
CA PHE A 123 9.03 -5.32 0.69
C PHE A 123 8.53 -6.61 1.31
N GLU A 124 8.81 -6.81 2.58
CA GLU A 124 8.39 -7.97 3.35
C GLU A 124 7.59 -7.52 4.56
N LEU A 125 6.41 -8.10 4.72
CA LEU A 125 5.53 -7.92 5.86
C LEU A 125 5.29 -9.29 6.49
N GLU A 126 5.85 -9.50 7.68
CA GLU A 126 5.86 -10.80 8.32
C GLU A 126 5.47 -10.70 9.79
N MET A 127 4.93 -11.82 10.30
CA MET A 127 4.74 -12.04 11.72
C MET A 127 5.89 -12.90 12.26
N LEU A 128 6.61 -12.37 13.26
CA LEU A 128 7.60 -13.11 14.03
C LEU A 128 7.17 -13.10 15.50
N ASP A 129 6.87 -14.27 16.03
CA ASP A 129 6.30 -14.43 17.37
C ASP A 129 5.02 -13.58 17.53
N ASN A 130 5.05 -12.53 18.31
CA ASN A 130 3.94 -11.60 18.48
C ASN A 130 4.23 -10.19 17.92
N THR A 131 5.22 -10.08 17.02
CA THR A 131 5.67 -8.80 16.47
C THR A 131 5.49 -8.78 14.96
N ILE A 132 4.89 -7.69 14.43
CA ILE A 132 4.86 -7.44 13.00
C ILE A 132 6.20 -6.85 12.59
N ARG A 133 6.87 -7.51 11.65
CA ARG A 133 8.10 -7.04 11.05
C ARG A 133 7.85 -6.53 9.65
N ILE A 134 8.36 -5.33 9.37
CA ILE A 134 8.41 -4.78 8.02
C ILE A 134 9.87 -4.66 7.62
N PHE A 135 10.23 -5.27 6.51
CA PHE A 135 11.54 -5.12 5.90
C PHE A 135 11.37 -4.54 4.50
N ALA A 136 12.02 -3.41 4.25
CA ALA A 136 11.92 -2.71 2.98
C ALA A 136 13.31 -2.35 2.45
N LYS A 137 13.59 -2.69 1.20
CA LYS A 137 14.84 -2.41 0.52
C LYS A 137 14.58 -2.05 -0.94
N ASN A 138 15.37 -1.14 -1.49
CA ASN A 138 15.30 -0.77 -2.89
C ASN A 138 16.68 -0.36 -3.43
N GLY A 139 16.80 -0.33 -4.74
CA GLY A 139 17.96 0.26 -5.39
C GLY A 139 18.14 1.72 -4.94
N MET A 140 19.39 2.11 -4.71
CA MET A 140 19.74 3.46 -4.28
C MET A 140 20.23 4.28 -5.46
N PRO A 141 19.74 5.52 -5.65
CA PRO A 141 20.33 6.44 -6.59
C PRO A 141 21.76 6.78 -6.18
N PRO A 142 22.64 7.16 -7.12
CA PRO A 142 23.98 7.62 -6.78
C PRO A 142 23.86 8.78 -5.79
N GLN A 143 24.65 8.74 -4.72
CA GLN A 143 24.69 9.80 -3.72
C GLN A 143 25.14 11.10 -4.41
N GLN A 144 24.22 11.99 -4.64
CA GLN A 144 24.58 13.37 -4.97
C GLN A 144 24.91 14.10 -3.66
N PRO A 145 25.98 14.93 -3.63
CA PRO A 145 26.20 15.81 -2.51
C PRO A 145 24.95 16.70 -2.38
N VAL A 146 24.22 16.52 -1.29
CA VAL A 146 22.94 17.16 -1.06
C VAL A 146 23.17 18.64 -0.85
N LYS A 147 23.04 19.44 -1.92
CA LYS A 147 22.55 20.82 -1.77
C LYS A 147 21.05 20.70 -1.62
N MET A 148 20.57 20.70 -0.38
CA MET A 148 19.15 20.74 -0.06
C MET A 148 18.53 22.04 -0.56
N PRO A 149 17.74 22.10 -1.64
CA PRO A 149 16.80 23.19 -1.86
C PRO A 149 15.72 23.11 -0.77
N TYR A 150 15.18 24.25 -0.40
CA TYR A 150 14.15 24.40 0.65
C TYR A 150 12.91 23.52 0.48
N GLU A 151 12.67 23.00 -0.71
CA GLU A 151 11.58 22.04 -1.04
C GLU A 151 11.82 20.60 -0.53
N ASP A 152 13.06 20.22 -0.21
CA ASP A 152 13.41 18.87 0.28
C ASP A 152 13.16 18.66 1.77
N TRP A 153 12.68 19.66 2.50
CA TRP A 153 12.25 19.53 3.89
C TRP A 153 11.19 18.42 4.07
N PHE A 154 10.35 18.20 3.09
CA PHE A 154 9.32 17.13 3.14
C PHE A 154 9.85 15.70 3.01
N HIS A 155 11.08 15.49 2.53
CA HIS A 155 11.66 14.14 2.36
C HIS A 155 12.04 13.46 3.69
N GLY A 156 12.23 14.22 4.77
CA GLY A 156 12.51 13.67 6.12
C GLY A 156 11.26 13.34 6.93
N VAL A 157 10.13 13.95 6.61
CA VAL A 157 8.91 13.88 7.43
C VAL A 157 8.28 12.48 7.40
N GLY A 158 8.32 11.79 6.25
CA GLY A 158 7.73 10.45 6.10
C GLY A 158 8.34 9.41 7.04
N LEU A 159 9.68 9.32 7.08
CA LEU A 159 10.38 8.38 7.98
C LEU A 159 10.31 8.83 9.44
N HIS A 160 10.23 10.13 9.70
CA HIS A 160 9.97 10.65 11.05
C HIS A 160 8.61 10.19 11.56
N ASN A 161 7.56 10.34 10.74
CA ASN A 161 6.22 9.86 11.07
C ASN A 161 6.18 8.35 11.30
N VAL A 162 6.93 7.59 10.50
CA VAL A 162 7.06 6.13 10.70
C VAL A 162 7.64 5.83 12.06
N ARG A 163 8.77 6.48 12.43
CA ARG A 163 9.42 6.27 13.71
C ARG A 163 8.49 6.61 14.89
N GLU A 164 7.89 7.77 14.86
CA GLU A 164 6.97 8.23 15.91
C GLU A 164 5.77 7.28 16.08
N THR A 165 5.25 6.75 14.95
CA THR A 165 4.16 5.78 14.99
C THR A 165 4.62 4.43 15.54
N LEU A 166 5.81 3.95 15.17
CA LEU A 166 6.38 2.71 15.71
C LEU A 166 6.61 2.80 17.22
N GLU A 167 7.18 3.92 17.70
CA GLU A 167 7.42 4.15 19.14
C GLU A 167 6.13 4.07 19.95
N ARG A 168 5.00 4.56 19.44
CA ARG A 168 3.67 4.44 20.09
C ARG A 168 3.22 2.99 20.27
N HIS A 169 3.69 2.08 19.42
CA HIS A 169 3.40 0.64 19.48
C HIS A 169 4.52 -0.19 20.11
N GLY A 170 5.52 0.46 20.76
CA GLY A 170 6.65 -0.23 21.35
C GLY A 170 7.63 -0.82 20.34
N GLY A 171 7.57 -0.37 19.09
CA GLY A 171 8.47 -0.74 18.00
C GLY A 171 9.73 0.14 17.94
N ALA A 172 10.69 -0.29 17.13
CA ALA A 172 11.95 0.40 16.90
C ALA A 172 12.27 0.49 15.40
#